data_a84dd8d90adf6110bc3366081871001f
#
_entry.id   a84dd8d90adf6110bc3366081871001f
#
_cell.length_a   1.000
_cell.length_b   1.000
_cell.length_c   1.000
_cell.angle_alpha   90.00
_cell.angle_beta   90.00
_cell.angle_gamma   90.00
#
_symmetry.space_group_name_H-M   'P 1'
#
loop_
_entity.id
_entity.type
_entity.pdbx_description
1 polymer ?
#
loop_
_entity_poly.entity_id
_entity_poly.type
_entity_poly.pdbx_seq_one_letter_code
_entity_poly.pdbx_strand_id
1 'polypeptide(L)'
;RRRHVPQSQPEAARAAGEARVHAGRNSQAVRVLRDTKPGQGELNDAMIDGRRALLEQRYADAISEYTFVLESPGHEHGAEAREMLGVAHERTGNIQSAIGEYSAFLAEYPDHLTAERVRDRVTSLTLAAEDSTATTAVASARRAAPESDAWRFHGGISHYYWRNQEQVIHDGDYLVSGSGLLGLADFSASRRGSRFDLLARFNGAYQHDLAEDRNTGDIAWVSDAFVDIRDKQWDWQARLGRQTRRADGVPTRFDGVGVRYALKPDLSVSVSAGVPMDSPRYIGDADRAFIAGSARVTSLLDGRATASVFTHQQTVDGIYDRQAVGGDITYRQGNVTVLSYLDFDLSYNTLNTFLVNTVWRLENGWTVNGRVDVGSLPYLTTRNALSGQQATSVAELLEVYSEGQVRRLARDRTAQATTASA
;
A
#
# COMPACT_ATOMS: atom_id res chain seq x y z
N ARG A 1 -11.27 -72.04 -13.75
CA ARG A 1 -11.02 -70.70 -14.43
C ARG A 1 -11.39 -69.60 -13.48
N ARG A 2 -10.41 -69.02 -12.75
CA ARG A 2 -10.58 -67.84 -11.95
C ARG A 2 -10.29 -66.65 -12.84
N ARG A 3 -11.24 -65.70 -12.94
CA ARG A 3 -11.07 -64.41 -13.64
C ARG A 3 -10.23 -63.47 -12.76
N HIS A 4 -9.18 -62.95 -13.33
CA HIS A 4 -8.37 -61.88 -12.77
C HIS A 4 -9.16 -60.59 -12.88
N VAL A 5 -9.36 -59.89 -11.76
CA VAL A 5 -9.90 -58.50 -11.67
C VAL A 5 -8.70 -57.56 -11.68
N PRO A 6 -8.64 -56.53 -12.52
CA PRO A 6 -7.53 -55.59 -12.49
C PRO A 6 -7.64 -54.68 -11.25
N GLN A 7 -6.53 -54.51 -10.56
CA GLN A 7 -6.38 -53.64 -9.43
C GLN A 7 -6.61 -52.14 -9.82
N SER A 8 -7.28 -51.47 -8.93
CA SER A 8 -7.90 -50.17 -9.08
C SER A 8 -6.90 -48.99 -9.23
N GLN A 9 -7.22 -48.05 -10.10
CA GLN A 9 -6.53 -46.77 -10.39
C GLN A 9 -6.13 -45.87 -9.21
N PRO A 10 -6.66 -45.98 -7.97
CA PRO A 10 -6.24 -45.09 -6.88
C PRO A 10 -4.84 -45.33 -6.30
N GLU A 11 -4.32 -46.57 -6.40
CA GLU A 11 -2.97 -46.88 -5.89
C GLU A 11 -1.84 -46.33 -6.77
N ALA A 12 -2.03 -46.34 -8.09
CA ALA A 12 -1.06 -45.78 -9.02
C ALA A 12 -0.97 -44.24 -8.92
N ALA A 13 -2.10 -43.58 -8.66
CA ALA A 13 -2.14 -42.12 -8.45
C ALA A 13 -1.48 -41.68 -7.11
N ARG A 14 -1.63 -42.52 -6.08
CA ARG A 14 -1.00 -42.30 -4.78
C ARG A 14 0.51 -42.54 -4.83
N ALA A 15 0.97 -43.57 -5.48
CA ALA A 15 2.40 -43.83 -5.70
C ALA A 15 3.07 -42.75 -6.57
N ALA A 16 2.38 -42.23 -7.59
CA ALA A 16 2.86 -41.14 -8.41
C ALA A 16 2.91 -39.80 -7.63
N GLY A 17 1.97 -39.56 -6.70
CA GLY A 17 1.98 -38.44 -5.79
C GLY A 17 3.13 -38.49 -4.79
N GLU A 18 3.38 -39.64 -4.19
CA GLU A 18 4.48 -39.87 -3.26
C GLU A 18 5.85 -39.81 -3.95
N ALA A 19 5.97 -40.30 -5.19
CA ALA A 19 7.19 -40.18 -5.99
C ALA A 19 7.51 -38.72 -6.36
N ARG A 20 6.49 -37.89 -6.64
CA ARG A 20 6.67 -36.44 -6.92
C ARG A 20 7.09 -35.65 -5.67
N VAL A 21 6.54 -36.00 -4.49
CA VAL A 21 6.95 -35.38 -3.21
C VAL A 21 8.40 -35.76 -2.86
N HIS A 22 8.82 -36.99 -3.14
CA HIS A 22 10.19 -37.44 -2.93
C HIS A 22 11.17 -36.85 -3.96
N ALA A 23 10.76 -36.64 -5.21
CA ALA A 23 11.58 -35.96 -6.23
C ALA A 23 11.78 -34.50 -5.90
N GLY A 24 10.74 -33.79 -5.42
CA GLY A 24 10.85 -32.40 -4.95
C GLY A 24 11.77 -32.24 -3.73
N ARG A 25 11.69 -33.16 -2.75
CA ARG A 25 12.58 -33.15 -1.58
C ARG A 25 14.03 -33.48 -1.93
N ASN A 26 14.26 -34.37 -2.88
CA ASN A 26 15.59 -34.75 -3.36
C ASN A 26 16.23 -33.58 -4.17
N SER A 27 15.46 -32.82 -4.95
CA SER A 27 16.00 -31.66 -5.66
C SER A 27 16.41 -30.53 -4.71
N GLN A 28 15.67 -30.27 -3.64
CA GLN A 28 16.06 -29.34 -2.57
C GLN A 28 17.31 -29.81 -1.79
N ALA A 29 17.37 -31.09 -1.42
CA ALA A 29 18.53 -31.65 -0.73
C ALA A 29 19.82 -31.66 -1.58
N VAL A 30 19.69 -31.81 -2.90
CA VAL A 30 20.82 -31.76 -3.85
C VAL A 30 21.29 -30.33 -4.09
N ARG A 31 20.40 -29.32 -4.03
CA ARG A 31 20.75 -27.91 -4.17
C ARG A 31 21.54 -27.37 -2.95
N VAL A 32 21.23 -27.82 -1.73
CA VAL A 32 21.91 -27.39 -0.50
C VAL A 32 23.36 -27.90 -0.38
N LEU A 33 23.74 -28.94 -1.16
CA LEU A 33 25.06 -29.57 -1.08
C LEU A 33 26.03 -29.14 -2.20
N ARG A 34 25.68 -28.18 -3.07
CA ARG A 34 26.58 -27.69 -4.12
C ARG A 34 27.31 -26.44 -3.68
N ASP A 35 28.61 -26.54 -3.44
CA ASP A 35 29.58 -25.44 -3.25
C ASP A 35 29.90 -24.66 -4.53
N THR A 36 29.19 -24.91 -5.66
CA THR A 36 29.41 -24.24 -6.94
C THR A 36 28.31 -23.23 -7.21
N LYS A 37 28.67 -22.00 -7.66
CA LYS A 37 27.71 -20.99 -8.14
C LYS A 37 26.77 -21.63 -9.17
N PRO A 38 25.45 -21.42 -9.05
CA PRO A 38 24.46 -21.97 -9.99
C PRO A 38 24.73 -21.44 -11.41
N GLY A 39 24.58 -22.31 -12.41
CA GLY A 39 24.68 -21.93 -13.81
C GLY A 39 23.46 -21.15 -14.28
N GLN A 40 23.61 -20.36 -15.36
CA GLN A 40 22.52 -19.56 -15.97
C GLN A 40 21.25 -20.42 -16.22
N GLY A 41 21.41 -21.66 -16.70
CA GLY A 41 20.28 -22.59 -16.93
C GLY A 41 19.51 -22.93 -15.65
N GLU A 42 20.21 -23.18 -14.54
CA GLU A 42 19.59 -23.51 -13.25
C GLU A 42 18.80 -22.32 -12.68
N LEU A 43 19.28 -21.08 -12.90
CA LEU A 43 18.59 -19.86 -12.48
C LEU A 43 17.34 -19.60 -13.33
N ASN A 44 17.41 -19.86 -14.64
CA ASN A 44 16.25 -19.77 -15.53
C ASN A 44 15.18 -20.80 -15.17
N ASP A 45 15.60 -22.04 -14.88
CA ASP A 45 14.68 -23.11 -14.44
C ASP A 45 14.02 -22.73 -13.11
N ALA A 46 14.76 -22.17 -12.15
CA ALA A 46 14.23 -21.69 -10.88
C ALA A 46 13.21 -20.56 -11.07
N MET A 47 13.44 -19.61 -12.01
CA MET A 47 12.45 -18.60 -12.36
C MET A 47 11.17 -19.18 -12.94
N ILE A 48 11.26 -20.19 -13.79
CA ILE A 48 10.11 -20.91 -14.37
C ILE A 48 9.35 -21.66 -13.28
N ASP A 49 10.04 -22.37 -12.42
CA ASP A 49 9.44 -23.16 -11.33
C ASP A 49 8.81 -22.24 -10.27
N GLY A 50 9.45 -21.11 -9.96
CA GLY A 50 8.89 -20.08 -9.09
C GLY A 50 7.59 -19.49 -9.63
N ARG A 51 7.54 -19.14 -10.92
CA ARG A 51 6.31 -18.65 -11.58
C ARG A 51 5.21 -19.71 -11.58
N ARG A 52 5.56 -20.97 -11.88
CA ARG A 52 4.62 -22.10 -11.83
C ARG A 52 4.09 -22.30 -10.41
N ALA A 53 4.95 -22.28 -9.40
CA ALA A 53 4.58 -22.43 -8.00
C ALA A 53 3.62 -21.30 -7.55
N LEU A 54 3.84 -20.03 -7.99
CA LEU A 54 2.90 -18.94 -7.74
C LEU A 54 1.52 -19.18 -8.35
N LEU A 55 1.47 -19.64 -9.61
CA LEU A 55 0.21 -19.94 -10.30
C LEU A 55 -0.55 -21.11 -9.64
N GLU A 56 0.17 -22.11 -9.15
CA GLU A 56 -0.37 -23.26 -8.43
C GLU A 56 -0.63 -22.97 -6.94
N GLN A 57 -0.45 -21.73 -6.50
CA GLN A 57 -0.59 -21.27 -5.10
C GLN A 57 0.34 -21.99 -4.10
N ARG A 58 1.43 -22.58 -4.58
CA ARG A 58 2.47 -23.21 -3.76
C ARG A 58 3.51 -22.14 -3.36
N TYR A 59 3.06 -21.19 -2.53
CA TYR A 59 3.83 -19.99 -2.23
C TYR A 59 5.15 -20.27 -1.51
N ALA A 60 5.22 -21.30 -0.67
CA ALA A 60 6.46 -21.70 0.00
C ALA A 60 7.54 -22.16 -1.00
N ASP A 61 7.12 -22.89 -2.04
CA ASP A 61 8.02 -23.32 -3.11
C ASP A 61 8.47 -22.11 -3.94
N ALA A 62 7.54 -21.20 -4.26
CA ALA A 62 7.85 -19.95 -4.97
C ALA A 62 8.88 -19.09 -4.21
N ILE A 63 8.71 -18.94 -2.88
CA ILE A 63 9.66 -18.22 -2.02
C ILE A 63 11.05 -18.88 -2.10
N SER A 64 11.12 -20.22 -2.04
CA SER A 64 12.38 -20.95 -2.13
C SER A 64 13.08 -20.73 -3.48
N GLU A 65 12.34 -20.82 -4.59
CA GLU A 65 12.90 -20.68 -5.94
C GLU A 65 13.40 -19.25 -6.21
N TYR A 66 12.62 -18.23 -5.85
CA TYR A 66 13.06 -16.84 -6.04
C TYR A 66 14.21 -16.44 -5.11
N THR A 67 14.22 -16.96 -3.88
CA THR A 67 15.37 -16.76 -2.97
C THR A 67 16.63 -17.36 -3.56
N PHE A 68 16.56 -18.56 -4.13
CA PHE A 68 17.69 -19.18 -4.81
C PHE A 68 18.24 -18.35 -5.98
N VAL A 69 17.35 -17.73 -6.78
CA VAL A 69 17.78 -16.82 -7.85
C VAL A 69 18.51 -15.60 -7.28
N LEU A 70 18.02 -15.04 -6.19
CA LEU A 70 18.58 -13.84 -5.54
C LEU A 70 19.91 -14.10 -4.80
N GLU A 71 20.25 -15.37 -4.50
CA GLU A 71 21.57 -15.76 -3.98
C GLU A 71 22.69 -15.61 -5.01
N SER A 72 22.33 -15.38 -6.30
CA SER A 72 23.28 -15.15 -7.39
C SER A 72 23.23 -13.67 -7.83
N PRO A 73 24.10 -12.80 -7.26
CA PRO A 73 24.09 -11.36 -7.55
C PRO A 73 24.39 -11.06 -9.04
N GLY A 74 23.74 -10.02 -9.58
CA GLY A 74 23.97 -9.56 -10.95
C GLY A 74 23.31 -10.41 -12.05
N HIS A 75 22.40 -11.29 -11.67
CA HIS A 75 21.63 -12.08 -12.63
C HIS A 75 20.55 -11.23 -13.33
N GLU A 76 20.33 -11.46 -14.65
CA GLU A 76 19.37 -10.69 -15.45
C GLU A 76 17.91 -10.74 -14.91
N HIS A 77 17.55 -11.78 -14.17
CA HIS A 77 16.21 -11.93 -13.55
C HIS A 77 16.15 -11.41 -12.11
N GLY A 78 17.19 -10.77 -11.58
CA GLY A 78 17.25 -10.31 -10.20
C GLY A 78 16.07 -9.38 -9.83
N ALA A 79 15.76 -8.41 -10.69
CA ALA A 79 14.63 -7.50 -10.49
C ALA A 79 13.30 -8.26 -10.43
N GLU A 80 13.04 -9.14 -11.40
CA GLU A 80 11.80 -9.93 -11.43
C GLU A 80 11.71 -10.90 -10.24
N ALA A 81 12.80 -11.59 -9.91
CA ALA A 81 12.84 -12.52 -8.78
C ALA A 81 12.50 -11.81 -7.46
N ARG A 82 13.07 -10.61 -7.23
CA ARG A 82 12.81 -9.84 -6.02
C ARG A 82 11.36 -9.33 -5.96
N GLU A 83 10.82 -8.85 -7.07
CA GLU A 83 9.41 -8.45 -7.15
C GLU A 83 8.48 -9.64 -6.87
N MET A 84 8.74 -10.80 -7.50
CA MET A 84 7.91 -11.99 -7.34
C MET A 84 8.06 -12.64 -5.96
N LEU A 85 9.21 -12.52 -5.31
CA LEU A 85 9.40 -12.91 -3.91
C LEU A 85 8.51 -12.06 -2.99
N GLY A 86 8.47 -10.74 -3.23
CA GLY A 86 7.53 -9.86 -2.54
C GLY A 86 6.07 -10.28 -2.73
N VAL A 87 5.67 -10.63 -3.96
CA VAL A 87 4.33 -11.15 -4.26
C VAL A 87 4.05 -12.45 -3.51
N ALA A 88 5.01 -13.39 -3.46
CA ALA A 88 4.84 -14.66 -2.75
C ALA A 88 4.64 -14.44 -1.24
N HIS A 89 5.41 -13.56 -0.62
CA HIS A 89 5.23 -13.16 0.77
C HIS A 89 3.87 -12.50 1.03
N GLU A 90 3.43 -11.63 0.12
CA GLU A 90 2.11 -11.00 0.22
C GLU A 90 0.98 -12.03 0.17
N ARG A 91 1.06 -13.01 -0.75
CA ARG A 91 0.07 -14.09 -0.89
C ARG A 91 0.02 -15.03 0.32
N THR A 92 1.10 -15.16 1.05
CA THR A 92 1.14 -15.91 2.32
C THR A 92 0.66 -15.09 3.51
N GLY A 93 0.35 -13.81 3.32
CA GLY A 93 -0.03 -12.88 4.41
C GLY A 93 1.16 -12.36 5.20
N ASN A 94 2.38 -12.65 4.79
CA ASN A 94 3.60 -12.15 5.43
C ASN A 94 3.94 -10.74 4.91
N ILE A 95 3.09 -9.79 5.30
CA ILE A 95 3.11 -8.42 4.77
C ILE A 95 4.43 -7.71 5.06
N GLN A 96 5.05 -7.93 6.21
CA GLN A 96 6.32 -7.29 6.55
C GLN A 96 7.46 -7.76 5.64
N SER A 97 7.54 -9.06 5.35
CA SER A 97 8.53 -9.58 4.40
C SER A 97 8.24 -9.07 2.98
N ALA A 98 6.98 -8.99 2.58
CA ALA A 98 6.60 -8.43 1.27
C ALA A 98 7.06 -6.98 1.13
N ILE A 99 6.81 -6.13 2.14
CA ILE A 99 7.29 -4.73 2.16
C ILE A 99 8.83 -4.68 2.12
N GLY A 100 9.51 -5.58 2.83
CA GLY A 100 10.96 -5.69 2.82
C GLY A 100 11.52 -5.96 1.42
N GLU A 101 10.98 -6.97 0.73
CA GLU A 101 11.44 -7.33 -0.63
C GLU A 101 11.11 -6.24 -1.67
N TYR A 102 9.93 -5.64 -1.61
CA TYR A 102 9.58 -4.53 -2.48
C TYR A 102 10.43 -3.29 -2.23
N SER A 103 10.77 -2.99 -0.98
CA SER A 103 11.66 -1.88 -0.63
C SER A 103 13.08 -2.13 -1.13
N ALA A 104 13.58 -3.36 -0.99
CA ALA A 104 14.86 -3.79 -1.54
C ALA A 104 14.87 -3.70 -3.08
N PHE A 105 13.76 -4.09 -3.74
CA PHE A 105 13.60 -3.90 -5.17
C PHE A 105 13.76 -2.43 -5.58
N LEU A 106 13.06 -1.52 -4.90
CA LEU A 106 13.11 -0.09 -5.21
C LEU A 106 14.47 0.55 -4.94
N ALA A 107 15.24 0.01 -3.99
CA ALA A 107 16.59 0.45 -3.71
C ALA A 107 17.58 -0.02 -4.79
N GLU A 108 17.42 -1.26 -5.25
CA GLU A 108 18.33 -1.91 -6.21
C GLU A 108 18.00 -1.55 -7.67
N TYR A 109 16.70 -1.37 -7.99
CA TYR A 109 16.20 -1.13 -9.35
C TYR A 109 15.29 0.11 -9.43
N PRO A 110 15.75 1.31 -9.04
CA PRO A 110 14.91 2.51 -8.94
C PRO A 110 14.29 2.95 -10.25
N ASP A 111 14.96 2.70 -11.38
CA ASP A 111 14.56 3.09 -12.74
C ASP A 111 13.95 1.93 -13.55
N HIS A 112 13.69 0.79 -12.90
CA HIS A 112 13.07 -0.35 -13.59
C HIS A 112 11.64 -0.03 -14.01
N LEU A 113 11.19 -0.57 -15.14
CA LEU A 113 9.83 -0.34 -15.68
C LEU A 113 8.71 -0.59 -14.69
N THR A 114 8.92 -1.49 -13.72
CA THR A 114 7.93 -1.85 -12.70
C THR A 114 8.11 -1.10 -11.39
N ALA A 115 9.11 -0.22 -11.27
CA ALA A 115 9.43 0.47 -10.01
C ALA A 115 8.26 1.31 -9.48
N GLU A 116 7.51 1.97 -10.35
CA GLU A 116 6.33 2.73 -9.95
C GLU A 116 5.24 1.82 -9.38
N ARG A 117 4.94 0.72 -10.06
CA ARG A 117 3.98 -0.29 -9.57
C ARG A 117 4.40 -0.88 -8.22
N VAL A 118 5.68 -1.19 -8.05
CA VAL A 118 6.21 -1.72 -6.78
C VAL A 118 6.13 -0.67 -5.67
N ARG A 119 6.36 0.60 -5.99
CA ARG A 119 6.23 1.72 -5.04
C ARG A 119 4.79 1.89 -4.55
N ASP A 120 3.82 1.81 -5.46
CA ASP A 120 2.39 1.83 -5.13
C ASP A 120 2.01 0.63 -4.27
N ARG A 121 2.61 -0.54 -4.54
CA ARG A 121 2.38 -1.76 -3.77
C ARG A 121 2.91 -1.63 -2.35
N VAL A 122 4.13 -1.15 -2.16
CA VAL A 122 4.69 -0.84 -0.82
C VAL A 122 3.77 0.12 -0.08
N THR A 123 3.35 1.20 -0.73
CA THR A 123 2.45 2.19 -0.13
C THR A 123 1.12 1.55 0.28
N SER A 124 0.52 0.76 -0.58
CA SER A 124 -0.77 0.10 -0.30
C SER A 124 -0.68 -0.95 0.81
N LEU A 125 0.41 -1.74 0.84
CA LEU A 125 0.62 -2.76 1.87
C LEU A 125 0.95 -2.13 3.23
N THR A 126 1.76 -1.09 3.25
CA THR A 126 2.05 -0.33 4.47
C THR A 126 0.78 0.25 5.06
N LEU A 127 -0.06 0.87 4.22
CA LEU A 127 -1.35 1.40 4.63
C LEU A 127 -2.32 0.30 5.09
N ALA A 128 -2.37 -0.85 4.41
CA ALA A 128 -3.21 -1.98 4.78
C ALA A 128 -2.74 -2.68 6.08
N ALA A 129 -1.43 -2.78 6.30
CA ALA A 129 -0.84 -3.29 7.54
C ALA A 129 -1.13 -2.34 8.71
N GLU A 130 -1.08 -1.03 8.47
CA GLU A 130 -1.44 -0.01 9.46
C GLU A 130 -2.93 -0.04 9.79
N ASP A 131 -3.83 -0.17 8.79
CA ASP A 131 -5.27 -0.31 9.00
C ASP A 131 -5.63 -1.62 9.71
N SER A 132 -5.00 -2.73 9.40
CA SER A 132 -5.26 -4.02 10.04
C SER A 132 -4.75 -4.05 11.47
N THR A 133 -3.57 -3.51 11.76
CA THR A 133 -3.03 -3.37 13.12
C THR A 133 -3.75 -2.29 13.91
N ALA A 134 -4.06 -1.14 13.32
CA ALA A 134 -4.82 -0.08 13.97
C ALA A 134 -6.28 -0.49 14.19
N THR A 135 -6.94 -1.13 13.21
CA THR A 135 -8.35 -1.55 13.34
C THR A 135 -8.50 -2.76 14.25
N THR A 136 -7.58 -3.73 14.19
CA THR A 136 -7.64 -4.91 15.08
C THR A 136 -7.15 -4.57 16.48
N ALA A 137 -6.10 -3.77 16.65
CA ALA A 137 -5.66 -3.30 17.95
C ALA A 137 -6.65 -2.31 18.58
N VAL A 138 -7.25 -1.40 17.79
CA VAL A 138 -8.28 -0.47 18.27
C VAL A 138 -9.60 -1.18 18.52
N ALA A 139 -10.02 -2.15 17.71
CA ALA A 139 -11.26 -2.89 17.93
C ALA A 139 -11.16 -3.92 19.08
N SER A 140 -10.04 -4.63 19.19
CA SER A 140 -9.80 -5.55 20.32
C SER A 140 -9.51 -4.81 21.62
N ALA A 141 -8.77 -3.71 21.56
CA ALA A 141 -8.55 -2.84 22.70
C ALA A 141 -9.80 -2.06 23.13
N ARG A 142 -10.75 -1.76 22.22
CA ARG A 142 -12.04 -1.17 22.57
C ARG A 142 -12.94 -2.10 23.38
N ARG A 143 -12.87 -3.42 23.19
CA ARG A 143 -13.73 -4.39 23.88
C ARG A 143 -13.21 -4.86 25.24
N ALA A 144 -11.94 -4.72 25.57
CA ALA A 144 -11.32 -5.44 26.67
C ALA A 144 -10.59 -4.59 27.71
N ALA A 145 -10.50 -3.27 27.58
CA ALA A 145 -9.72 -2.49 28.53
C ALA A 145 -10.62 -1.67 29.46
N PRO A 146 -10.53 -1.88 30.80
CA PRO A 146 -11.16 -1.00 31.75
C PRO A 146 -10.65 0.44 31.59
N GLU A 147 -11.50 1.42 31.91
CA GLU A 147 -11.11 2.82 32.03
C GLU A 147 -9.93 2.91 33.01
N SER A 148 -8.74 3.12 32.51
CA SER A 148 -7.59 3.41 33.33
C SER A 148 -7.05 4.76 32.89
N ASP A 149 -7.01 5.71 33.78
CA ASP A 149 -6.44 7.04 33.61
C ASP A 149 -4.92 7.00 33.34
N ALA A 150 -4.36 5.80 33.25
CA ALA A 150 -2.93 5.56 33.01
C ALA A 150 -2.59 5.70 31.53
N TRP A 151 -1.44 6.30 31.26
CA TRP A 151 -0.83 6.32 29.94
C TRP A 151 -0.33 4.93 29.56
N ARG A 152 -0.56 4.54 28.31
CA ARG A 152 -0.01 3.33 27.70
C ARG A 152 0.90 3.76 26.54
N PHE A 153 2.10 3.24 26.53
CA PHE A 153 3.10 3.49 25.49
C PHE A 153 3.39 2.20 24.75
N HIS A 154 3.40 2.27 23.44
CA HIS A 154 3.81 1.18 22.56
C HIS A 154 4.72 1.78 21.50
N GLY A 155 5.72 1.05 21.10
CA GLY A 155 6.59 1.48 20.03
C GLY A 155 7.82 0.61 19.87
N GLY A 156 8.51 0.85 18.79
CA GLY A 156 9.74 0.16 18.45
C GLY A 156 10.62 1.00 17.55
N ILE A 157 11.89 0.70 17.57
CA ILE A 157 12.89 1.20 16.65
C ILE A 157 13.57 0.00 16.03
N SER A 158 13.69 0.03 14.70
CA SER A 158 14.40 -1.00 13.95
C SER A 158 15.47 -0.35 13.10
N HIS A 159 16.63 -0.99 13.03
CA HIS A 159 17.74 -0.54 12.21
C HIS A 159 18.16 -1.64 11.26
N TYR A 160 18.34 -1.28 9.99
CA TYR A 160 18.80 -2.18 8.94
C TYR A 160 20.04 -1.58 8.30
N TYR A 161 21.11 -2.34 8.26
CA TYR A 161 22.28 -2.03 7.45
C TYR A 161 22.27 -2.89 6.20
N TRP A 162 22.55 -2.30 5.05
CA TRP A 162 22.70 -3.01 3.79
C TRP A 162 23.92 -2.52 3.03
N ARG A 163 24.55 -3.42 2.29
CA ARG A 163 25.69 -3.11 1.44
C ARG A 163 25.66 -4.02 0.22
N ASN A 164 25.59 -3.41 -0.96
CA ASN A 164 25.67 -4.08 -2.24
C ASN A 164 27.05 -3.92 -2.82
N GLN A 165 27.62 -5.01 -3.31
CA GLN A 165 28.91 -5.04 -3.95
C GLN A 165 28.80 -5.75 -5.29
N GLU A 166 29.32 -5.17 -6.35
CA GLU A 166 29.35 -5.74 -7.69
C GLU A 166 30.79 -5.94 -8.15
N GLN A 167 31.08 -7.08 -8.73
CA GLN A 167 32.34 -7.35 -9.40
C GLN A 167 32.18 -7.04 -10.89
N VAL A 168 32.71 -5.92 -11.32
CA VAL A 168 32.51 -5.41 -12.71
C VAL A 168 33.37 -6.17 -13.73
N ILE A 169 34.47 -6.77 -13.31
CA ILE A 169 35.41 -7.53 -14.17
C ILE A 169 35.73 -8.85 -13.45
N HIS A 170 35.74 -9.95 -14.20
CA HIS A 170 36.18 -11.25 -13.68
C HIS A 170 37.65 -11.14 -13.25
N ASP A 171 38.00 -11.17 -12.01
CA ASP A 171 39.30 -10.85 -11.38
C ASP A 171 39.50 -9.37 -10.98
N GLY A 172 38.50 -8.50 -11.08
CA GLY A 172 38.57 -7.10 -10.65
C GLY A 172 38.17 -6.89 -9.19
N ASP A 173 38.49 -5.70 -8.67
CA ASP A 173 38.05 -5.27 -7.34
C ASP A 173 36.52 -5.14 -7.29
N TYR A 174 35.94 -5.39 -6.11
CA TYR A 174 34.52 -5.19 -5.86
C TYR A 174 34.23 -3.68 -5.76
N LEU A 175 33.29 -3.21 -6.57
CA LEU A 175 32.71 -1.88 -6.43
C LEU A 175 31.51 -1.94 -5.49
N VAL A 176 31.45 -1.02 -4.54
CA VAL A 176 30.26 -0.86 -3.69
C VAL A 176 29.20 -0.13 -4.51
N SER A 177 28.18 -0.85 -4.99
CA SER A 177 27.08 -0.30 -5.76
C SER A 177 26.03 0.43 -4.91
N GLY A 178 26.07 0.21 -3.59
CA GLY A 178 25.24 0.91 -2.62
C GLY A 178 25.53 0.44 -1.21
N SER A 179 25.43 1.34 -0.25
CA SER A 179 25.55 1.03 1.19
C SER A 179 24.71 2.03 1.97
N GLY A 180 23.96 1.58 2.97
CA GLY A 180 23.14 2.49 3.74
C GLY A 180 22.67 1.92 5.07
N LEU A 181 22.23 2.83 5.92
CA LEU A 181 21.58 2.54 7.17
C LEU A 181 20.13 3.04 7.11
N LEU A 182 19.16 2.16 7.31
CA LEU A 182 17.74 2.48 7.42
C LEU A 182 17.30 2.35 8.88
N GLY A 183 16.85 3.44 9.47
CA GLY A 183 16.19 3.48 10.76
C GLY A 183 14.68 3.63 10.60
N LEU A 184 13.90 2.78 11.25
CA LEU A 184 12.44 2.86 11.32
C LEU A 184 12.04 3.14 12.76
N ALA A 185 11.04 4.01 12.96
CA ALA A 185 10.50 4.32 14.28
C ALA A 185 8.96 4.36 14.23
N ASP A 186 8.31 3.60 15.10
CA ASP A 186 6.88 3.63 15.33
C ASP A 186 6.62 3.79 16.82
N PHE A 187 5.87 4.83 17.21
CA PHE A 187 5.52 5.10 18.61
C PHE A 187 4.06 5.51 18.72
N SER A 188 3.41 5.02 19.75
CA SER A 188 2.09 5.48 20.14
C SER A 188 1.99 5.65 21.65
N ALA A 189 1.32 6.71 22.08
CA ALA A 189 0.98 6.96 23.46
C ALA A 189 -0.54 7.16 23.56
N SER A 190 -1.20 6.41 24.40
CA SER A 190 -2.66 6.52 24.56
C SER A 190 -3.07 6.59 26.02
N ARG A 191 -4.12 7.37 26.30
CA ARG A 191 -4.76 7.49 27.60
C ARG A 191 -6.26 7.45 27.42
N ARG A 192 -6.95 6.65 28.23
CA ARG A 192 -8.41 6.55 28.25
C ARG A 192 -8.93 7.08 29.56
N GLY A 193 -9.35 8.33 29.56
CA GLY A 193 -9.96 8.97 30.72
C GLY A 193 -11.48 8.79 30.72
N SER A 194 -12.11 9.21 31.81
CA SER A 194 -13.57 9.20 31.95
C SER A 194 -14.26 10.06 30.88
N ARG A 195 -13.72 11.22 30.58
CA ARG A 195 -14.25 12.16 29.57
C ARG A 195 -13.45 12.15 28.29
N PHE A 196 -12.13 12.24 28.36
CA PHE A 196 -11.27 12.39 27.19
C PHE A 196 -10.45 11.13 26.93
N ASP A 197 -10.50 10.63 25.69
CA ASP A 197 -9.49 9.70 25.16
C ASP A 197 -8.46 10.49 24.37
N LEU A 198 -7.17 10.19 24.61
CA LEU A 198 -6.05 10.80 23.94
C LEU A 198 -5.23 9.72 23.23
N LEU A 199 -4.78 10.01 22.02
CA LEU A 199 -3.84 9.18 21.28
C LEU A 199 -2.82 10.09 20.57
N ALA A 200 -1.54 9.88 20.84
CA ALA A 200 -0.47 10.43 20.02
C ALA A 200 0.17 9.29 19.24
N ARG A 201 0.49 9.51 17.98
CA ARG A 201 1.16 8.55 17.11
C ARG A 201 2.26 9.23 16.31
N PHE A 202 3.38 8.51 16.17
CA PHE A 202 4.47 8.85 15.28
C PHE A 202 4.88 7.58 14.53
N ASN A 203 5.00 7.68 13.21
CA ASN A 203 5.58 6.66 12.35
C ASN A 203 6.47 7.36 11.32
N GLY A 204 7.72 6.98 11.26
CA GLY A 204 8.68 7.58 10.37
C GLY A 204 9.90 6.71 10.15
N ALA A 205 10.72 7.15 9.21
CA ALA A 205 11.98 6.49 8.91
C ALA A 205 13.03 7.48 8.44
N TYR A 206 14.29 7.07 8.58
CA TYR A 206 15.46 7.81 8.14
C TYR A 206 16.41 6.85 7.46
N GLN A 207 16.83 7.16 6.26
CA GLN A 207 17.85 6.44 5.50
C GLN A 207 19.08 7.31 5.35
N HIS A 208 20.22 6.80 5.80
CA HIS A 208 21.52 7.41 5.61
C HIS A 208 22.28 6.66 4.53
N ASP A 209 22.76 7.37 3.52
CA ASP A 209 23.58 6.81 2.46
C ASP A 209 25.05 6.77 2.92
N LEU A 210 25.65 5.57 2.89
CA LEU A 210 27.03 5.33 3.25
C LEU A 210 27.93 5.11 2.03
N ALA A 211 27.40 5.22 0.80
CA ALA A 211 28.17 5.10 -0.43
C ALA A 211 28.87 6.42 -0.78
N GLU A 212 30.18 6.43 -0.77
CA GLU A 212 31.00 7.63 -0.98
C GLU A 212 30.85 8.22 -2.40
N ASP A 213 30.57 7.40 -3.42
CA ASP A 213 30.58 7.81 -4.82
C ASP A 213 29.19 8.19 -5.38
N ARG A 214 28.12 7.93 -4.66
CA ARG A 214 26.73 8.24 -5.06
C ARG A 214 26.04 8.99 -3.93
N ASN A 215 26.31 10.28 -3.84
CA ASN A 215 25.60 11.10 -2.85
C ASN A 215 24.13 11.29 -3.24
N THR A 216 23.32 10.27 -3.04
CA THR A 216 21.86 10.37 -3.16
C THR A 216 21.25 11.15 -2.00
N GLY A 217 22.10 11.49 -1.02
CA GLY A 217 21.71 12.25 0.18
C GLY A 217 20.91 11.42 1.17
N ASP A 218 20.81 11.95 2.37
CA ASP A 218 20.00 11.37 3.43
C ASP A 218 18.52 11.60 3.16
N ILE A 219 17.71 10.59 3.41
CA ILE A 219 16.27 10.65 3.18
C ILE A 219 15.54 10.43 4.49
N ALA A 220 14.74 11.40 4.90
CA ALA A 220 13.82 11.25 6.02
C ALA A 220 12.38 11.26 5.52
N TRP A 221 11.52 10.44 6.10
CA TRP A 221 10.09 10.49 5.82
C TRP A 221 9.29 10.25 7.09
N VAL A 222 8.16 10.94 7.17
CA VAL A 222 7.20 10.80 8.27
C VAL A 222 5.86 10.41 7.66
N SER A 223 5.40 9.20 7.99
CA SER A 223 4.11 8.69 7.53
C SER A 223 2.95 9.26 8.34
N ASP A 224 3.07 9.22 9.66
CA ASP A 224 2.10 9.77 10.59
C ASP A 224 2.81 10.49 11.74
N ALA A 225 2.28 11.63 12.14
CA ALA A 225 2.71 12.37 13.31
C ALA A 225 1.52 13.21 13.80
N PHE A 226 0.67 12.65 14.66
CA PHE A 226 -0.56 13.33 15.07
C PHE A 226 -0.91 13.11 16.53
N VAL A 227 -1.75 14.01 17.02
CA VAL A 227 -2.49 13.86 18.28
C VAL A 227 -3.98 13.83 17.98
N ASP A 228 -4.65 12.84 18.55
CA ASP A 228 -6.10 12.61 18.45
C ASP A 228 -6.73 12.79 19.84
N ILE A 229 -7.78 13.57 19.92
CA ILE A 229 -8.53 13.87 21.13
C ILE A 229 -10.00 13.52 20.87
N ARG A 230 -10.60 12.69 21.71
CA ARG A 230 -12.02 12.38 21.66
C ARG A 230 -12.69 12.77 22.98
N ASP A 231 -13.73 13.58 22.92
CA ASP A 231 -14.63 13.88 24.05
C ASP A 231 -15.80 12.90 24.01
N LYS A 232 -15.94 12.10 25.06
CA LYS A 232 -17.04 11.12 25.22
C LYS A 232 -18.35 11.77 25.63
N GLN A 233 -18.30 12.95 26.25
CA GLN A 233 -19.49 13.65 26.74
C GLN A 233 -20.24 14.34 25.61
N TRP A 234 -19.50 14.95 24.67
CA TRP A 234 -20.06 15.71 23.56
C TRP A 234 -19.91 15.01 22.19
N ASP A 235 -19.39 13.76 22.18
CA ASP A 235 -19.21 12.91 20.99
C ASP A 235 -18.49 13.62 19.83
N TRP A 236 -17.47 14.43 20.14
CA TRP A 236 -16.58 14.98 19.13
C TRP A 236 -15.20 14.36 19.21
N GLN A 237 -14.51 14.37 18.08
CA GLN A 237 -13.12 13.93 17.92
C GLN A 237 -12.38 14.95 17.08
N ALA A 238 -11.20 15.35 17.52
CA ALA A 238 -10.28 16.21 16.73
C ALA A 238 -8.93 15.52 16.60
N ARG A 239 -8.33 15.64 15.44
CA ARG A 239 -6.97 15.16 15.16
C ARG A 239 -6.16 16.29 14.54
N LEU A 240 -4.94 16.51 15.06
CA LEU A 240 -4.02 17.52 14.61
C LEU A 240 -2.67 16.89 14.26
N GLY A 241 -2.09 17.27 13.13
CA GLY A 241 -0.78 16.84 12.65
C GLY A 241 -0.84 16.11 11.31
N ARG A 242 0.24 15.37 11.00
CA ARG A 242 0.36 14.57 9.79
C ARG A 242 -0.49 13.33 9.88
N GLN A 243 -1.43 13.18 9.00
CA GLN A 243 -2.44 12.14 9.04
C GLN A 243 -2.90 11.72 7.65
N THR A 244 -3.38 10.48 7.55
CA THR A 244 -4.05 9.96 6.36
C THR A 244 -5.52 9.78 6.69
N ARG A 245 -6.41 10.30 5.84
CA ARG A 245 -7.85 10.19 6.02
C ARG A 245 -8.49 9.87 4.68
N ARG A 246 -8.92 8.64 4.49
CA ARG A 246 -9.54 8.20 3.22
C ARG A 246 -11.05 8.48 3.15
N ALA A 247 -11.71 8.69 4.30
CA ALA A 247 -13.07 9.21 4.36
C ALA A 247 -13.02 10.72 4.12
N ASP A 248 -14.04 11.36 3.67
CA ASP A 248 -14.15 12.79 3.50
C ASP A 248 -13.56 13.34 2.17
N GLY A 249 -13.30 12.46 1.19
CA GLY A 249 -12.80 12.90 -0.12
C GLY A 249 -11.37 13.45 -0.13
N VAL A 250 -10.61 13.22 0.94
CA VAL A 250 -9.19 13.55 0.99
C VAL A 250 -8.41 12.35 0.45
N PRO A 251 -7.82 12.44 -0.76
CA PRO A 251 -7.26 11.27 -1.43
C PRO A 251 -5.92 10.82 -0.85
N THR A 252 -5.25 11.70 -0.11
CA THR A 252 -3.87 11.53 0.30
C THR A 252 -3.66 11.84 1.79
N ARG A 253 -2.40 11.79 2.18
CA ARG A 253 -1.91 12.30 3.47
C ARG A 253 -1.96 13.82 3.49
N PHE A 254 -2.11 14.41 4.68
CA PHE A 254 -2.04 15.85 4.85
C PHE A 254 -1.50 16.24 6.23
N ASP A 255 -0.94 17.43 6.30
CA ASP A 255 -0.60 18.11 7.54
C ASP A 255 -1.72 19.11 7.86
N GLY A 256 -2.44 18.89 8.96
CA GLY A 256 -3.59 19.74 9.25
C GLY A 256 -4.46 19.25 10.40
N VAL A 257 -5.69 19.68 10.38
CA VAL A 257 -6.70 19.37 11.40
C VAL A 257 -7.90 18.64 10.78
N GLY A 258 -8.42 17.67 11.49
CA GLY A 258 -9.70 17.04 11.17
C GLY A 258 -10.57 16.96 12.42
N VAL A 259 -11.82 17.38 12.30
CA VAL A 259 -12.81 17.34 13.37
C VAL A 259 -13.99 16.51 12.92
N ARG A 260 -14.48 15.64 13.80
CA ARG A 260 -15.71 14.88 13.64
C ARG A 260 -16.65 15.15 14.79
N TYR A 261 -17.92 15.30 14.50
CA TYR A 261 -18.98 15.47 15.49
C TYR A 261 -20.12 14.48 15.20
N ALA A 262 -20.57 13.74 16.22
CA ALA A 262 -21.74 12.88 16.10
C ALA A 262 -23.00 13.70 16.40
N LEU A 263 -23.79 13.98 15.35
CA LEU A 263 -25.09 14.66 15.48
C LEU A 263 -26.15 13.75 16.09
N LYS A 264 -26.03 12.44 15.76
CA LYS A 264 -26.88 11.35 16.28
C LYS A 264 -25.98 10.09 16.40
N PRO A 265 -26.43 9.04 17.10
CA PRO A 265 -25.66 7.81 17.22
C PRO A 265 -25.26 7.19 15.87
N ASP A 266 -26.05 7.43 14.84
CA ASP A 266 -25.87 6.90 13.48
C ASP A 266 -25.49 7.96 12.45
N LEU A 267 -25.48 9.25 12.80
CA LEU A 267 -25.18 10.36 11.91
C LEU A 267 -24.01 11.18 12.45
N SER A 268 -22.94 11.27 11.68
CA SER A 268 -21.79 12.13 12.00
C SER A 268 -21.43 13.04 10.82
N VAL A 269 -20.91 14.23 11.16
CA VAL A 269 -20.33 15.16 10.21
C VAL A 269 -18.85 15.32 10.51
N SER A 270 -18.05 15.58 9.50
CA SER A 270 -16.65 15.90 9.69
C SER A 270 -16.19 17.03 8.76
N VAL A 271 -15.16 17.74 9.23
CA VAL A 271 -14.45 18.76 8.47
C VAL A 271 -12.96 18.50 8.62
N SER A 272 -12.23 18.61 7.53
CA SER A 272 -10.78 18.52 7.51
C SER A 272 -10.20 19.69 6.72
N ALA A 273 -9.07 20.23 7.18
CA ALA A 273 -8.36 21.30 6.51
C ALA A 273 -6.86 21.18 6.74
N GLY A 274 -6.07 21.60 5.76
CA GLY A 274 -4.62 21.53 5.87
C GLY A 274 -3.91 21.62 4.53
N VAL A 275 -2.66 21.14 4.53
CA VAL A 275 -1.77 21.08 3.37
C VAL A 275 -1.70 19.64 2.87
N PRO A 276 -2.09 19.35 1.62
CA PRO A 276 -2.02 18.00 1.07
C PRO A 276 -0.57 17.60 0.83
N MET A 277 -0.27 16.32 1.08
CA MET A 277 1.07 15.75 1.01
C MET A 277 1.11 14.62 -0.03
N ASP A 278 1.84 14.81 -1.11
CA ASP A 278 1.96 13.80 -2.17
C ASP A 278 2.93 12.68 -1.77
N SER A 279 3.89 12.98 -0.91
CA SER A 279 4.89 12.02 -0.42
C SER A 279 5.18 12.22 1.07
N PRO A 280 5.42 11.13 1.83
CA PRO A 280 5.85 11.25 3.22
C PRO A 280 7.24 11.89 3.39
N ARG A 281 8.00 12.03 2.29
CA ARG A 281 9.35 12.61 2.27
C ARG A 281 9.34 14.15 2.28
N TYR A 282 8.24 14.77 1.89
CA TYR A 282 8.16 16.21 1.77
C TYR A 282 7.63 16.86 3.05
N ILE A 283 8.13 18.05 3.34
CA ILE A 283 7.48 19.01 4.21
C ILE A 283 6.39 19.67 3.37
N GLY A 284 5.24 19.99 3.96
CA GLY A 284 4.09 20.54 3.24
C GLY A 284 4.48 21.78 2.42
N ASP A 285 3.93 21.85 1.22
CA ASP A 285 4.06 23.00 0.34
C ASP A 285 3.06 24.08 0.79
N ALA A 286 3.58 25.23 1.23
CA ALA A 286 2.78 26.33 1.80
C ALA A 286 1.81 26.95 0.78
N ASP A 287 2.07 26.79 -0.52
CA ASP A 287 1.23 27.33 -1.60
C ASP A 287 0.05 26.40 -1.94
N ARG A 288 -0.11 25.33 -1.17
CA ARG A 288 -1.21 24.37 -1.28
C ARG A 288 -2.05 24.36 -0.02
N ALA A 289 -3.34 24.37 -0.19
CA ALA A 289 -4.29 24.21 0.91
C ALA A 289 -5.52 23.44 0.47
N PHE A 290 -6.18 22.76 1.41
CA PHE A 290 -7.48 22.17 1.16
C PHE A 290 -8.42 22.35 2.35
N ILE A 291 -9.71 22.29 2.04
CA ILE A 291 -10.80 22.07 2.98
C ILE A 291 -11.74 21.00 2.44
N ALA A 292 -12.19 20.11 3.30
CA ALA A 292 -13.12 19.06 2.97
C ALA A 292 -14.18 18.92 4.06
N GLY A 293 -15.41 18.58 3.66
CA GLY A 293 -16.49 18.29 4.57
C GLY A 293 -17.20 17.00 4.18
N SER A 294 -17.68 16.25 5.17
CA SER A 294 -18.45 15.03 4.91
C SER A 294 -19.56 14.81 5.91
N ALA A 295 -20.58 14.05 5.48
CA ALA A 295 -21.63 13.51 6.35
C ALA A 295 -21.70 11.98 6.15
N ARG A 296 -21.79 11.25 7.27
CA ARG A 296 -21.81 9.79 7.26
C ARG A 296 -22.98 9.26 8.09
N VAL A 297 -23.72 8.32 7.51
CA VAL A 297 -24.78 7.56 8.17
C VAL A 297 -24.35 6.10 8.29
N THR A 298 -24.43 5.53 9.49
CA THR A 298 -23.91 4.17 9.78
C THR A 298 -24.99 3.11 9.95
N SER A 299 -26.27 3.48 9.91
CA SER A 299 -27.39 2.56 10.21
C SER A 299 -28.48 2.63 9.13
N LEU A 300 -28.06 2.56 7.85
CA LEU A 300 -29.00 2.42 6.75
C LEU A 300 -29.42 0.96 6.56
N LEU A 301 -30.64 0.74 6.04
CA LEU A 301 -31.17 -0.60 5.74
C LEU A 301 -31.09 -1.55 6.95
N ASP A 302 -31.57 -1.11 8.11
CA ASP A 302 -31.53 -1.85 9.37
C ASP A 302 -30.09 -2.22 9.81
N GLY A 303 -29.14 -1.30 9.63
CA GLY A 303 -27.74 -1.50 9.99
C GLY A 303 -26.91 -2.27 8.99
N ARG A 304 -27.49 -2.66 7.84
CA ARG A 304 -26.76 -3.39 6.78
C ARG A 304 -25.92 -2.50 5.90
N ALA A 305 -26.17 -1.20 5.87
CA ALA A 305 -25.42 -0.27 5.06
C ALA A 305 -24.91 0.93 5.84
N THR A 306 -23.75 1.39 5.44
CA THR A 306 -23.15 2.67 5.82
C THR A 306 -22.95 3.47 4.55
N ALA A 307 -23.28 4.76 4.55
CA ALA A 307 -23.02 5.65 3.44
C ALA A 307 -22.39 6.95 3.92
N SER A 308 -21.55 7.54 3.08
CA SER A 308 -21.06 8.90 3.26
C SER A 308 -21.16 9.71 1.98
N VAL A 309 -21.28 11.02 2.15
CA VAL A 309 -21.13 12.01 1.08
C VAL A 309 -20.07 13.02 1.50
N PHE A 310 -19.33 13.54 0.54
CA PHE A 310 -18.29 14.53 0.82
C PHE A 310 -18.24 15.62 -0.24
N THR A 311 -17.66 16.75 0.16
CA THR A 311 -17.16 17.80 -0.72
C THR A 311 -15.72 18.12 -0.38
N HIS A 312 -14.91 18.43 -1.39
CA HIS A 312 -13.49 18.72 -1.25
C HIS A 312 -13.12 19.91 -2.14
N GLN A 313 -12.37 20.86 -1.61
CA GLN A 313 -11.81 21.96 -2.35
C GLN A 313 -10.32 22.07 -2.00
N GLN A 314 -9.48 22.12 -3.03
CA GLN A 314 -8.03 22.26 -2.91
C GLN A 314 -7.54 23.35 -3.84
N THR A 315 -6.56 24.11 -3.37
CA THR A 315 -5.89 25.18 -4.11
C THR A 315 -4.39 24.89 -4.23
N VAL A 316 -3.79 25.43 -5.28
CA VAL A 316 -2.35 25.48 -5.52
C VAL A 316 -2.02 26.82 -6.18
N ASP A 317 -1.03 27.53 -5.66
CA ASP A 317 -0.57 28.81 -6.21
C ASP A 317 -1.73 29.80 -6.50
N GLY A 318 -2.72 29.82 -5.60
CA GLY A 318 -3.86 30.75 -5.67
C GLY A 318 -5.00 30.32 -6.60
N ILE A 319 -4.88 29.23 -7.36
CA ILE A 319 -5.97 28.71 -8.21
C ILE A 319 -6.52 27.39 -7.67
N TYR A 320 -7.69 26.98 -8.15
CA TYR A 320 -8.25 25.67 -7.80
C TYR A 320 -7.43 24.55 -8.42
N ASP A 321 -6.82 23.74 -7.58
CA ASP A 321 -6.16 22.48 -7.96
C ASP A 321 -7.20 21.39 -8.18
N ARG A 322 -8.23 21.36 -7.33
CA ARG A 322 -9.31 20.38 -7.36
C ARG A 322 -10.56 20.88 -6.65
N GLN A 323 -11.73 20.61 -7.21
CA GLN A 323 -13.02 20.76 -6.53
C GLN A 323 -13.84 19.50 -6.80
N ALA A 324 -14.19 18.76 -5.74
CA ALA A 324 -14.85 17.48 -5.92
C ALA A 324 -16.04 17.28 -5.00
N VAL A 325 -16.96 16.46 -5.47
CA VAL A 325 -18.05 15.87 -4.70
C VAL A 325 -18.06 14.38 -4.89
N GLY A 326 -18.47 13.65 -3.89
CA GLY A 326 -18.50 12.20 -3.97
C GLY A 326 -19.09 11.54 -2.75
N GLY A 327 -18.89 10.23 -2.65
CA GLY A 327 -19.38 9.45 -1.53
C GLY A 327 -18.95 7.99 -1.60
N ASP A 328 -19.21 7.29 -0.52
CA ASP A 328 -19.01 5.85 -0.41
C ASP A 328 -20.24 5.16 0.16
N ILE A 329 -20.44 3.91 -0.25
CA ILE A 329 -21.44 3.02 0.35
C ILE A 329 -20.77 1.69 0.65
N THR A 330 -20.96 1.22 1.88
CA THR A 330 -20.60 -0.14 2.28
C THR A 330 -21.90 -0.87 2.64
N TYR A 331 -22.17 -1.97 1.94
CA TYR A 331 -23.32 -2.83 2.22
C TYR A 331 -22.84 -4.22 2.66
N ARG A 332 -23.45 -4.77 3.70
CA ARG A 332 -23.17 -6.12 4.22
C ARG A 332 -24.47 -6.81 4.62
N GLN A 333 -24.73 -7.94 4.00
CA GLN A 333 -25.86 -8.79 4.39
C GLN A 333 -25.46 -10.27 4.19
N GLY A 334 -25.49 -11.03 5.29
CA GLY A 334 -25.12 -12.43 5.26
C GLY A 334 -23.71 -12.63 4.70
N ASN A 335 -23.64 -13.31 3.58
CA ASN A 335 -22.41 -13.65 2.87
C ASN A 335 -22.02 -12.67 1.75
N VAL A 336 -22.75 -11.57 1.56
CA VAL A 336 -22.48 -10.54 0.56
C VAL A 336 -21.92 -9.29 1.23
N THR A 337 -20.82 -8.78 0.66
CA THR A 337 -20.26 -7.45 0.98
C THR A 337 -20.08 -6.67 -0.31
N VAL A 338 -20.58 -5.44 -0.34
CA VAL A 338 -20.36 -4.49 -1.45
C VAL A 338 -19.72 -3.23 -0.90
N LEU A 339 -18.64 -2.81 -1.52
CA LEU A 339 -17.96 -1.54 -1.26
C LEU A 339 -18.05 -0.72 -2.54
N SER A 340 -18.46 0.54 -2.46
CA SER A 340 -18.46 1.46 -3.58
C SER A 340 -17.88 2.81 -3.18
N TYR A 341 -17.24 3.48 -4.13
CA TYR A 341 -16.71 4.82 -3.96
C TYR A 341 -16.86 5.59 -5.26
N LEU A 342 -17.28 6.84 -5.16
CA LEU A 342 -17.42 7.76 -6.26
C LEU A 342 -16.74 9.08 -5.92
N ASP A 343 -15.97 9.61 -6.87
CA ASP A 343 -15.34 10.91 -6.81
C ASP A 343 -15.47 11.61 -8.16
N PHE A 344 -16.17 12.74 -8.18
CA PHE A 344 -16.40 13.55 -9.37
C PHE A 344 -15.78 14.94 -9.18
N ASP A 345 -14.88 15.33 -10.08
CA ASP A 345 -14.26 16.65 -10.05
C ASP A 345 -15.12 17.67 -10.81
N LEU A 346 -15.54 18.71 -10.08
CA LEU A 346 -16.38 19.79 -10.60
C LEU A 346 -15.57 20.79 -11.47
N SER A 347 -14.28 21.01 -11.12
CA SER A 347 -13.43 21.95 -11.88
C SER A 347 -13.11 21.43 -13.27
N TYR A 348 -13.00 20.12 -13.39
CA TYR A 348 -12.69 19.43 -14.64
C TYR A 348 -13.91 18.79 -15.27
N ASN A 349 -15.06 18.77 -14.58
CA ASN A 349 -16.30 18.10 -15.01
C ASN A 349 -16.02 16.66 -15.46
N THR A 350 -15.35 15.88 -14.60
CA THR A 350 -14.91 14.53 -14.93
C THR A 350 -14.98 13.59 -13.72
N LEU A 351 -15.16 12.31 -14.01
CA LEU A 351 -15.10 11.24 -13.03
C LEU A 351 -13.63 10.94 -12.71
N ASN A 352 -13.21 11.24 -11.49
CA ASN A 352 -11.84 10.93 -11.02
C ASN A 352 -11.71 9.49 -10.55
N THR A 353 -12.72 8.99 -9.86
CA THR A 353 -12.73 7.60 -9.39
C THR A 353 -14.16 7.06 -9.30
N PHE A 354 -14.37 5.88 -9.83
CA PHE A 354 -15.54 5.06 -9.54
C PHE A 354 -15.07 3.64 -9.27
N LEU A 355 -15.32 3.16 -8.06
CA LEU A 355 -14.95 1.83 -7.61
C LEU A 355 -16.19 1.09 -7.10
N VAL A 356 -16.38 -0.13 -7.56
CA VAL A 356 -17.28 -1.10 -6.94
C VAL A 356 -16.50 -2.39 -6.72
N ASN A 357 -16.54 -2.88 -5.51
CA ASN A 357 -15.96 -4.17 -5.12
C ASN A 357 -17.04 -5.00 -4.42
N THR A 358 -17.28 -6.19 -4.91
CA THR A 358 -18.26 -7.12 -4.34
C THR A 358 -17.56 -8.42 -3.96
N VAL A 359 -17.82 -8.87 -2.74
CA VAL A 359 -17.38 -10.18 -2.24
C VAL A 359 -18.62 -10.99 -1.88
N TRP A 360 -18.78 -12.13 -2.50
CA TRP A 360 -19.87 -13.07 -2.23
C TRP A 360 -19.31 -14.43 -1.83
N ARG A 361 -19.55 -14.82 -0.58
CA ARG A 361 -19.17 -16.13 -0.05
C ARG A 361 -20.37 -17.08 -0.19
N LEU A 362 -20.22 -18.08 -1.04
CA LEU A 362 -21.25 -19.09 -1.28
C LEU A 362 -21.23 -20.17 -0.18
N GLU A 363 -22.40 -20.78 0.09
CA GLU A 363 -22.54 -21.83 1.13
C GLU A 363 -21.69 -23.08 0.88
N ASN A 364 -21.33 -23.33 -0.38
CA ASN A 364 -20.44 -24.43 -0.78
C ASN A 364 -18.94 -24.14 -0.57
N GLY A 365 -18.59 -23.04 0.08
CA GLY A 365 -17.21 -22.64 0.37
C GLY A 365 -16.52 -21.81 -0.73
N TRP A 366 -17.16 -21.57 -1.87
CA TRP A 366 -16.64 -20.67 -2.91
C TRP A 366 -16.75 -19.21 -2.50
N THR A 367 -15.77 -18.42 -2.94
CA THR A 367 -15.82 -16.97 -2.82
C THR A 367 -15.71 -16.36 -4.21
N VAL A 368 -16.71 -15.58 -4.59
CA VAL A 368 -16.73 -14.80 -5.83
C VAL A 368 -16.40 -13.36 -5.51
N ASN A 369 -15.40 -12.81 -6.19
CA ASN A 369 -15.01 -11.42 -6.07
C ASN A 369 -15.27 -10.73 -7.40
N GLY A 370 -16.05 -9.63 -7.38
CA GLY A 370 -16.25 -8.79 -8.55
C GLY A 370 -15.70 -7.39 -8.27
N ARG A 371 -14.93 -6.82 -9.20
CA ARG A 371 -14.41 -5.45 -9.10
C ARG A 371 -14.57 -4.73 -10.41
N VAL A 372 -15.06 -3.50 -10.33
CA VAL A 372 -15.02 -2.51 -11.40
C VAL A 372 -14.33 -1.28 -10.85
N ASP A 373 -13.33 -0.80 -11.53
CA ASP A 373 -12.55 0.38 -11.17
C ASP A 373 -12.38 1.25 -12.42
N VAL A 374 -12.87 2.47 -12.34
CA VAL A 374 -12.68 3.50 -13.36
C VAL A 374 -12.02 4.68 -12.69
N GLY A 375 -10.86 5.09 -13.17
CA GLY A 375 -10.10 6.14 -12.51
C GLY A 375 -9.21 6.93 -13.44
N SER A 376 -8.89 8.14 -13.01
CA SER A 376 -7.89 9.01 -13.64
C SER A 376 -6.49 8.64 -13.11
N LEU A 377 -5.51 8.46 -14.02
CA LEU A 377 -4.12 8.13 -13.72
C LEU A 377 -3.16 9.11 -14.42
N PRO A 378 -2.34 9.86 -13.68
CA PRO A 378 -2.46 10.07 -12.24
C PRO A 378 -3.80 10.70 -11.87
N TYR A 379 -4.15 10.73 -10.60
CA TYR A 379 -5.36 11.42 -10.10
C TYR A 379 -5.40 12.85 -10.60
N LEU A 380 -6.50 13.29 -11.23
CA LEU A 380 -6.55 14.55 -11.94
C LEU A 380 -6.56 15.74 -10.98
N THR A 381 -5.51 16.54 -11.04
CA THR A 381 -5.33 17.83 -10.37
C THR A 381 -4.68 18.81 -11.33
N THR A 382 -4.74 20.11 -11.05
CA THR A 382 -4.10 21.15 -11.87
C THR A 382 -2.57 20.98 -11.90
N ARG A 383 -1.98 20.46 -10.83
CA ARG A 383 -0.54 20.15 -10.76
C ARG A 383 -0.06 19.14 -11.78
N ASN A 384 -0.93 18.30 -12.33
CA ASN A 384 -0.53 17.37 -13.39
C ASN A 384 0.03 18.11 -14.62
N ALA A 385 -0.31 19.41 -14.78
CA ALA A 385 0.24 20.26 -15.83
C ALA A 385 1.77 20.41 -15.75
N LEU A 386 2.38 20.24 -14.58
CA LEU A 386 3.84 20.29 -14.39
C LEU A 386 4.57 19.11 -15.01
N SER A 387 3.87 18.00 -15.23
CA SER A 387 4.50 16.81 -15.79
C SER A 387 5.06 17.06 -17.19
N GLY A 388 6.37 16.84 -17.33
CA GLY A 388 7.10 17.06 -18.60
C GLY A 388 7.31 18.55 -18.95
N GLN A 389 7.15 19.46 -17.99
CA GLN A 389 7.51 20.88 -18.11
C GLN A 389 8.84 21.17 -17.40
N GLN A 390 9.45 22.31 -17.74
CA GLN A 390 10.61 22.81 -17.00
C GLN A 390 10.20 23.59 -15.74
N ALA A 391 8.97 24.05 -15.70
CA ALA A 391 8.39 24.75 -14.56
C ALA A 391 8.31 23.83 -13.34
N THR A 392 8.62 24.34 -12.18
CA THR A 392 8.63 23.66 -10.89
C THR A 392 7.38 23.93 -10.06
N SER A 393 6.62 25.00 -10.39
CA SER A 393 5.37 25.39 -9.74
C SER A 393 4.29 25.73 -10.77
N VAL A 394 3.04 25.69 -10.33
CA VAL A 394 1.90 26.14 -11.16
C VAL A 394 1.96 27.64 -11.36
N ALA A 395 2.49 28.41 -10.40
CA ALA A 395 2.73 29.82 -10.53
C ALA A 395 3.63 30.15 -11.74
N GLU A 396 4.73 29.44 -11.91
CA GLU A 396 5.61 29.60 -13.09
C GLU A 396 4.90 29.28 -14.40
N LEU A 397 4.00 28.27 -14.43
CA LEU A 397 3.20 28.00 -15.62
C LEU A 397 2.22 29.14 -15.92
N LEU A 398 1.67 29.79 -14.89
CA LEU A 398 0.72 30.89 -15.04
C LEU A 398 1.37 32.19 -15.54
N GLU A 399 2.69 32.34 -15.45
CA GLU A 399 3.43 33.42 -16.08
C GLU A 399 3.41 33.34 -17.62
N VAL A 400 3.32 32.10 -18.14
CA VAL A 400 3.39 31.83 -19.59
C VAL A 400 2.04 31.44 -20.19
N TYR A 401 1.20 30.72 -19.42
CA TYR A 401 -0.05 30.16 -19.86
C TYR A 401 -1.23 30.74 -19.06
N SER A 402 -2.37 30.93 -19.72
CA SER A 402 -3.61 31.21 -19.00
C SER A 402 -4.06 30.01 -18.17
N GLU A 403 -4.85 30.26 -17.10
CA GLU A 403 -5.40 29.18 -16.25
C GLU A 403 -6.12 28.07 -17.08
N GLY A 404 -6.88 28.45 -18.10
CA GLY A 404 -7.54 27.52 -19.01
C GLY A 404 -6.57 26.65 -19.82
N GLN A 405 -5.36 27.18 -20.14
CA GLN A 405 -4.32 26.41 -20.82
C GLN A 405 -3.63 25.45 -19.83
N VAL A 406 -3.32 25.92 -18.63
CA VAL A 406 -2.78 25.07 -17.56
C VAL A 406 -3.73 23.90 -17.26
N ARG A 407 -5.03 24.15 -17.16
CA ARG A 407 -6.04 23.10 -16.95
C ARG A 407 -6.11 22.10 -18.12
N ARG A 408 -5.92 22.55 -19.36
CA ARG A 408 -5.82 21.66 -20.53
C ARG A 408 -4.57 20.79 -20.44
N LEU A 409 -3.41 21.38 -20.14
CA LEU A 409 -2.16 20.62 -19.93
C LEU A 409 -2.31 19.55 -18.85
N ALA A 410 -2.96 19.88 -17.73
CA ALA A 410 -3.23 18.91 -16.65
C ALA A 410 -4.07 17.73 -17.15
N ARG A 411 -5.13 18.01 -17.93
CA ARG A 411 -6.00 16.99 -18.51
C ARG A 411 -5.24 16.10 -19.52
N ASP A 412 -4.41 16.69 -20.37
CA ASP A 412 -3.63 15.98 -21.39
C ASP A 412 -2.56 15.05 -20.77
N ARG A 413 -2.18 15.29 -19.51
CA ARG A 413 -1.25 14.46 -18.72
C ARG A 413 -1.93 13.42 -17.85
N THR A 414 -3.24 13.29 -18.00
CA THR A 414 -4.05 12.37 -17.20
C THR A 414 -4.77 11.41 -18.15
N ALA A 415 -4.58 10.11 -17.95
CA ALA A 415 -5.29 9.07 -18.67
C ALA A 415 -6.43 8.52 -17.83
N GLN A 416 -7.53 8.13 -18.47
CA GLN A 416 -8.57 7.33 -17.80
C GLN A 416 -8.28 5.84 -18.02
N ALA A 417 -8.30 5.10 -16.94
CA ALA A 417 -8.17 3.64 -16.94
C ALA A 417 -9.46 2.99 -16.44
N THR A 418 -9.82 1.89 -17.06
CA THR A 418 -10.95 1.05 -16.62
C THR A 418 -10.45 -0.37 -16.46
N THR A 419 -10.67 -0.94 -15.29
CA THR A 419 -10.37 -2.35 -15.01
C THR A 419 -11.63 -3.05 -14.49
N ALA A 420 -11.86 -4.26 -14.95
CA ALA A 420 -12.91 -5.14 -14.45
C ALA A 420 -12.31 -6.54 -14.21
N SER A 421 -12.65 -7.15 -13.08
CA SER A 421 -12.26 -8.52 -12.76
C SER A 421 -13.38 -9.23 -12.01
N ALA A 422 -13.43 -10.55 -12.14
CA ALA A 422 -14.38 -11.41 -11.45
C ALA A 422 -13.69 -12.70 -10.98
#